data_885a088b006691bacbec9923f49111ef
#
_entry.id   885a088b006691bacbec9923f49111ef
#
_cell.length_a   1.000
_cell.length_b   1.000
_cell.length_c   1.000
_cell.angle_alpha   90.00
_cell.angle_beta   90.00
_cell.angle_gamma   90.00
#
_symmetry.space_group_name_H-M   'P 1'
#
loop_
_entity.id
_entity.type
_entity.pdbx_description
1 polymer ?
#
loop_
_entity_poly.entity_id
_entity_poly.type
_entity_poly.pdbx_seq_one_letter_code
_entity_poly.pdbx_strand_id
1 'polypeptide(L)'
;MRKRSKILVVFGTRPEAIKLAPIVQELRRRADQFNPRVCVTAQHREMLDQVLRLFAIRVHHDLNIMQSGQSLEQITSRVLSGMKEVLRKERPDMVVVQGDTTTTFAAALAAYYEGIPVGHVEAGLRTWQKYNPFPEEINRILTSHLGDLHFPPTEQAKKNLIREGIDPKKIVVTGNT
;
A
#
# COMPACT_ATOMS: atom_id res chain seq x y z
N MET A 1 -9.69 -7.43 -27.66
CA MET A 1 -8.59 -7.58 -26.67
C MET A 1 -9.15 -7.31 -25.27
N ARG A 2 -8.88 -8.19 -24.30
CA ARG A 2 -9.31 -7.96 -22.90
C ARG A 2 -8.58 -6.75 -22.34
N LYS A 3 -9.29 -5.80 -21.74
CA LYS A 3 -8.68 -4.61 -21.10
C LYS A 3 -7.78 -5.09 -19.96
N ARG A 4 -6.51 -4.67 -19.95
CA ARG A 4 -5.58 -4.98 -18.86
C ARG A 4 -5.93 -4.17 -17.62
N SER A 5 -5.97 -4.81 -16.45
CA SER A 5 -6.22 -4.13 -15.18
C SER A 5 -5.01 -3.28 -14.78
N LYS A 6 -5.24 -1.99 -14.56
CA LYS A 6 -4.19 -1.06 -14.11
C LYS A 6 -4.10 -1.12 -12.58
N ILE A 7 -2.97 -1.56 -12.07
CA ILE A 7 -2.70 -1.68 -10.63
C ILE A 7 -1.67 -0.62 -10.23
N LEU A 8 -2.05 0.29 -9.36
CA LEU A 8 -1.14 1.29 -8.79
C LEU A 8 -0.59 0.76 -7.46
N VAL A 9 0.70 0.46 -7.43
CA VAL A 9 1.41 0.00 -6.23
C VAL A 9 2.06 1.22 -5.56
N VAL A 10 1.72 1.47 -4.29
CA VAL A 10 2.15 2.66 -3.54
C VAL A 10 2.98 2.26 -2.33
N PHE A 11 4.14 2.88 -2.14
CA PHE A 11 5.00 2.70 -0.97
C PHE A 11 5.91 3.90 -0.74
N GLY A 12 6.41 4.04 0.49
CA GLY A 12 7.25 5.20 0.87
C GLY A 12 8.56 4.82 1.52
N THR A 13 8.67 3.61 2.05
CA THR A 13 9.82 3.16 2.83
C THR A 13 10.53 1.97 2.18
N ARG A 14 11.79 1.74 2.62
CA ARG A 14 12.57 0.59 2.18
C ARG A 14 11.92 -0.76 2.48
N PRO A 15 11.40 -1.03 3.70
CA PRO A 15 10.73 -2.31 4.00
C PRO A 15 9.52 -2.57 3.11
N GLU A 16 8.69 -1.56 2.87
CA GLU A 16 7.55 -1.66 1.95
C GLU A 16 8.02 -2.00 0.52
N ALA A 17 9.05 -1.31 0.04
CA ALA A 17 9.60 -1.55 -1.30
C ALA A 17 10.11 -2.99 -1.46
N ILE A 18 10.81 -3.55 -0.47
CA ILE A 18 11.31 -4.93 -0.49
C ILE A 18 10.14 -5.91 -0.59
N LYS A 19 9.09 -5.71 0.22
CA LYS A 19 7.92 -6.60 0.24
C LYS A 19 7.02 -6.46 -0.99
N LEU A 20 6.94 -5.28 -1.58
CA LEU A 20 6.15 -5.05 -2.80
C LEU A 20 6.91 -5.35 -4.09
N ALA A 21 8.23 -5.46 -4.06
CA ALA A 21 9.04 -5.77 -5.24
C ALA A 21 8.61 -7.06 -5.95
N PRO A 22 8.42 -8.21 -5.27
CA PRO A 22 7.96 -9.44 -5.90
C PRO A 22 6.58 -9.28 -6.56
N ILE A 23 5.69 -8.50 -5.94
CA ILE A 23 4.36 -8.23 -6.49
C ILE A 23 4.47 -7.41 -7.79
N VAL A 24 5.28 -6.35 -7.80
CA VAL A 24 5.52 -5.54 -9.00
C VAL A 24 6.13 -6.39 -10.12
N GLN A 25 7.09 -7.27 -9.80
CA GLN A 25 7.69 -8.16 -10.78
C GLN A 25 6.69 -9.16 -11.35
N GLU A 26 5.85 -9.77 -10.50
CA GLU A 26 4.83 -10.71 -10.95
C GLU A 26 3.74 -10.03 -11.81
N LEU A 27 3.29 -8.83 -11.44
CA LEU A 27 2.37 -8.04 -12.26
C LEU A 27 2.97 -7.69 -13.62
N ARG A 28 4.28 -7.40 -13.70
CA ARG A 28 4.99 -7.16 -14.96
C ARG A 28 5.12 -8.44 -15.80
N ARG A 29 5.38 -9.58 -15.17
CA ARG A 29 5.46 -10.87 -15.84
C ARG A 29 4.14 -11.24 -16.51
N ARG A 30 3.00 -10.81 -15.93
CA ARG A 30 1.65 -10.98 -16.46
C ARG A 30 1.17 -9.73 -17.20
N ALA A 31 2.00 -9.16 -18.06
CA ALA A 31 1.71 -7.92 -18.78
C ALA A 31 0.54 -8.04 -19.78
N ASP A 32 0.10 -9.26 -20.11
CA ASP A 32 -1.12 -9.55 -20.87
C ASP A 32 -2.39 -9.24 -20.07
N GLN A 33 -2.36 -9.35 -18.72
CA GLN A 33 -3.49 -9.15 -17.82
C GLN A 33 -3.41 -7.83 -17.06
N PHE A 34 -2.19 -7.41 -16.68
CA PHE A 34 -1.98 -6.27 -15.78
C PHE A 34 -1.12 -5.16 -16.42
N ASN A 35 -1.36 -3.94 -15.98
CA ASN A 35 -0.57 -2.76 -16.29
C ASN A 35 -0.13 -2.11 -14.95
N PRO A 36 0.99 -2.58 -14.34
CA PRO A 36 1.43 -2.05 -13.07
C PRO A 36 1.99 -0.64 -13.22
N ARG A 37 1.59 0.24 -12.29
CA ARG A 37 2.13 1.55 -12.06
C ARG A 37 2.71 1.60 -10.66
N VAL A 38 3.78 2.33 -10.46
CA VAL A 38 4.45 2.48 -9.17
C VAL A 38 4.47 3.95 -8.80
N CYS A 39 3.96 4.25 -7.61
CA CYS A 39 4.04 5.56 -6.98
C CYS A 39 4.85 5.44 -5.70
N VAL A 40 5.86 6.28 -5.53
CA VAL A 40 6.65 6.37 -4.30
C VAL A 40 6.37 7.69 -3.61
N THR A 41 6.27 7.66 -2.27
CA THR A 41 6.16 8.88 -1.46
C THR A 41 7.54 9.38 -1.04
N ALA A 42 8.57 8.53 -1.15
CA ALA A 42 9.97 8.83 -0.85
C ALA A 42 10.20 9.37 0.57
N GLN A 43 9.64 8.66 1.56
CA GLN A 43 9.83 9.00 2.99
C GLN A 43 11.30 8.85 3.44
N HIS A 44 12.10 7.96 2.82
CA HIS A 44 13.54 7.77 3.03
C HIS A 44 14.24 7.50 1.69
N ARG A 45 14.63 8.58 1.00
CA ARG A 45 15.03 8.57 -0.41
C ARG A 45 16.18 7.62 -0.72
N GLU A 46 17.34 7.82 -0.09
CA GLU A 46 18.56 7.09 -0.45
C GLU A 46 18.40 5.56 -0.29
N MET A 47 17.81 5.12 0.83
CA MET A 47 17.58 3.70 1.09
C MET A 47 16.53 3.10 0.15
N LEU A 48 15.53 3.89 -0.21
CA LEU A 48 14.49 3.45 -1.16
C LEU A 48 15.06 3.27 -2.56
N ASP A 49 15.87 4.22 -3.03
CA ASP A 49 16.49 4.19 -4.34
C ASP A 49 17.43 2.98 -4.55
N GLN A 50 18.10 2.51 -3.48
CA GLN A 50 18.89 1.29 -3.54
C GLN A 50 18.02 0.07 -3.87
N VAL A 51 16.87 -0.07 -3.21
CA VAL A 51 15.92 -1.17 -3.45
C VAL A 51 15.31 -1.07 -4.85
N LEU A 52 14.93 0.12 -5.28
CA LEU A 52 14.37 0.35 -6.61
C LEU A 52 15.37 -0.08 -7.71
N ARG A 53 16.65 0.24 -7.54
CA ARG A 53 17.71 -0.21 -8.45
C ARG A 53 17.92 -1.71 -8.41
N LEU A 54 18.01 -2.30 -7.19
CA LEU A 54 18.25 -3.74 -7.00
C LEU A 54 17.18 -4.60 -7.70
N PHE A 55 15.91 -4.21 -7.56
CA PHE A 55 14.79 -4.93 -8.15
C PHE A 55 14.36 -4.41 -9.54
N ALA A 56 15.13 -3.49 -10.13
CA ALA A 56 14.83 -2.85 -11.41
C ALA A 56 13.38 -2.29 -11.47
N ILE A 57 12.91 -1.68 -10.38
CA ILE A 57 11.57 -1.11 -10.30
C ILE A 57 11.56 0.27 -10.93
N ARG A 58 10.80 0.41 -12.04
CA ARG A 58 10.53 1.72 -12.63
C ARG A 58 9.48 2.46 -11.82
N VAL A 59 9.83 3.62 -11.28
CA VAL A 59 8.90 4.56 -10.65
C VAL A 59 8.19 5.36 -11.74
N HIS A 60 6.87 5.53 -11.61
CA HIS A 60 6.03 6.29 -12.54
C HIS A 60 5.63 7.64 -11.93
N HIS A 61 5.46 7.67 -10.62
CA HIS A 61 5.15 8.86 -9.83
C HIS A 61 6.01 8.90 -8.59
N ASP A 62 6.60 10.04 -8.32
CA ASP A 62 7.40 10.32 -7.14
C ASP A 62 6.84 11.58 -6.47
N LEU A 63 6.23 11.40 -5.31
CA LEU A 63 5.61 12.51 -4.58
C LEU A 63 6.63 13.34 -3.81
N ASN A 64 7.82 12.78 -3.54
CA ASN A 64 8.94 13.44 -2.86
C ASN A 64 8.51 14.25 -1.63
N ILE A 65 7.74 13.62 -0.73
CA ILE A 65 7.13 14.30 0.41
C ILE A 65 8.05 14.50 1.60
N MET A 66 9.26 13.91 1.57
CA MET A 66 10.18 13.95 2.70
C MET A 66 10.67 15.37 3.00
N GLN A 67 10.53 15.76 4.26
CA GLN A 67 11.16 16.94 4.84
C GLN A 67 11.65 16.60 6.25
N SER A 68 12.76 17.21 6.67
CA SER A 68 13.28 17.03 8.03
C SER A 68 12.26 17.52 9.07
N GLY A 69 12.06 16.74 10.14
CA GLY A 69 11.21 17.14 11.25
C GLY A 69 9.70 17.17 10.99
N GLN A 70 9.23 16.48 9.93
CA GLN A 70 7.78 16.41 9.64
C GLN A 70 6.99 15.71 10.73
N SER A 71 5.84 16.29 11.10
CA SER A 71 4.85 15.63 11.93
C SER A 71 4.01 14.61 11.13
N LEU A 72 3.33 13.70 11.82
CA LEU A 72 2.45 12.70 11.19
C LEU A 72 1.32 13.35 10.39
N GLU A 73 0.78 14.48 10.87
CA GLU A 73 -0.27 15.24 10.19
C GLU A 73 0.24 15.81 8.87
N GLN A 74 1.46 16.32 8.86
CA GLN A 74 2.09 16.86 7.64
C GLN A 74 2.34 15.77 6.61
N ILE A 75 2.83 14.58 7.04
CA ILE A 75 3.00 13.43 6.16
C ILE A 75 1.65 13.01 5.58
N THR A 76 0.64 12.82 6.43
CA THR A 76 -0.70 12.40 6.03
C THR A 76 -1.30 13.37 5.00
N SER A 77 -1.27 14.68 5.29
CA SER A 77 -1.81 15.71 4.41
C SER A 77 -1.12 15.74 3.04
N ARG A 78 0.21 15.62 3.02
CA ARG A 78 1.00 15.61 1.77
C ARG A 78 0.74 14.37 0.93
N VAL A 79 0.67 13.19 1.58
CA VAL A 79 0.33 11.95 0.86
C VAL A 79 -1.07 12.05 0.27
N LEU A 80 -2.07 12.49 1.05
CA LEU A 80 -3.45 12.67 0.56
C LEU A 80 -3.50 13.59 -0.66
N SER A 81 -2.87 14.77 -0.56
CA SER A 81 -2.87 15.76 -1.64
C SER A 81 -2.14 15.25 -2.89
N GLY A 82 -0.95 14.65 -2.72
CA GLY A 82 -0.18 14.10 -3.84
C GLY A 82 -0.86 12.91 -4.51
N MET A 83 -1.43 12.01 -3.70
CA MET A 83 -2.16 10.85 -4.22
C MET A 83 -3.38 11.23 -5.02
N LYS A 84 -4.12 12.26 -4.62
CA LYS A 84 -5.28 12.77 -5.38
C LYS A 84 -4.93 13.04 -6.85
N GLU A 85 -3.82 13.75 -7.10
CA GLU A 85 -3.37 14.06 -8.46
C GLU A 85 -2.96 12.81 -9.24
N VAL A 86 -2.23 11.89 -8.58
CA VAL A 86 -1.83 10.61 -9.18
C VAL A 86 -3.03 9.76 -9.55
N LEU A 87 -4.00 9.60 -8.63
CA LEU A 87 -5.19 8.79 -8.84
C LEU A 87 -6.06 9.32 -9.98
N ARG A 88 -6.26 10.63 -10.06
CA ARG A 88 -7.01 11.28 -11.14
C ARG A 88 -6.34 11.12 -12.51
N LYS A 89 -5.02 11.20 -12.54
CA LYS A 89 -4.22 11.02 -13.77
C LYS A 89 -4.19 9.56 -14.21
N GLU A 90 -3.90 8.63 -13.29
CA GLU A 90 -3.74 7.22 -13.61
C GLU A 90 -5.07 6.49 -13.76
N ARG A 91 -6.08 6.84 -12.98
CA ARG A 91 -7.37 6.12 -12.91
C ARG A 91 -7.16 4.61 -12.81
N PRO A 92 -6.46 4.12 -11.76
CA PRO A 92 -6.19 2.71 -11.63
C PRO A 92 -7.47 1.93 -11.32
N ASP A 93 -7.50 0.66 -11.72
CA ASP A 93 -8.59 -0.25 -11.36
C ASP A 93 -8.46 -0.74 -9.90
N MET A 94 -7.25 -0.62 -9.30
CA MET A 94 -6.98 -0.91 -7.88
C MET A 94 -5.69 -0.21 -7.43
N VAL A 95 -5.67 0.21 -6.16
CA VAL A 95 -4.46 0.63 -5.44
C VAL A 95 -4.00 -0.51 -4.54
N VAL A 96 -2.70 -0.80 -4.52
CA VAL A 96 -2.09 -1.79 -3.63
C VAL A 96 -1.14 -1.10 -2.68
N VAL A 97 -1.36 -1.31 -1.39
CA VAL A 97 -0.53 -0.80 -0.28
C VAL A 97 -0.04 -1.94 0.61
N GLN A 98 0.98 -1.71 1.41
CA GLN A 98 1.58 -2.74 2.25
C GLN A 98 1.81 -2.25 3.67
N GLY A 99 1.49 -3.09 4.66
CA GLY A 99 1.85 -2.86 6.07
C GLY A 99 1.00 -1.79 6.74
N ASP A 100 1.68 -0.90 7.48
CA ASP A 100 1.03 -0.07 8.49
C ASP A 100 1.63 1.34 8.64
N THR A 101 2.43 1.77 7.69
CA THR A 101 2.99 3.12 7.73
C THR A 101 1.92 4.20 7.54
N THR A 102 2.23 5.43 7.91
CA THR A 102 1.36 6.59 7.62
C THR A 102 1.12 6.75 6.12
N THR A 103 2.11 6.42 5.28
CA THR A 103 1.95 6.36 3.81
C THR A 103 0.89 5.35 3.40
N THR A 104 0.94 4.14 3.95
CA THR A 104 -0.03 3.07 3.68
C THR A 104 -1.46 3.51 3.96
N PHE A 105 -1.69 4.03 5.17
CA PHE A 105 -3.01 4.52 5.59
C PHE A 105 -3.48 5.70 4.71
N ALA A 106 -2.65 6.72 4.52
CA ALA A 106 -3.04 7.91 3.77
C ALA A 106 -3.27 7.62 2.28
N ALA A 107 -2.49 6.71 1.67
CA ALA A 107 -2.72 6.28 0.29
C ALA A 107 -4.02 5.49 0.14
N ALA A 108 -4.33 4.59 1.08
CA ALA A 108 -5.60 3.86 1.12
C ALA A 108 -6.79 4.82 1.27
N LEU A 109 -6.68 5.80 2.16
CA LEU A 109 -7.72 6.80 2.38
C LEU A 109 -7.94 7.68 1.13
N ALA A 110 -6.86 8.08 0.43
CA ALA A 110 -6.96 8.82 -0.83
C ALA A 110 -7.67 7.99 -1.91
N ALA A 111 -7.35 6.69 -2.03
CA ALA A 111 -8.02 5.79 -2.96
C ALA A 111 -9.51 5.65 -2.66
N TYR A 112 -9.86 5.48 -1.38
CA TYR A 112 -11.25 5.44 -0.93
C TYR A 112 -12.03 6.71 -1.31
N TYR A 113 -11.45 7.90 -1.15
CA TYR A 113 -12.08 9.16 -1.54
C TYR A 113 -12.34 9.29 -3.04
N GLU A 114 -11.52 8.68 -3.87
CA GLU A 114 -11.71 8.65 -5.33
C GLU A 114 -12.51 7.40 -5.79
N GLY A 115 -13.07 6.59 -4.87
CA GLY A 115 -13.86 5.41 -5.17
C GLY A 115 -13.07 4.27 -5.83
N ILE A 116 -11.77 4.19 -5.58
CA ILE A 116 -10.87 3.20 -6.17
C ILE A 116 -10.61 2.08 -5.16
N PRO A 117 -10.82 0.81 -5.54
CA PRO A 117 -10.59 -0.33 -4.67
C PRO A 117 -9.15 -0.41 -4.13
N VAL A 118 -9.01 -0.89 -2.89
CA VAL A 118 -7.72 -1.02 -2.20
C VAL A 118 -7.41 -2.48 -1.88
N GLY A 119 -6.21 -2.94 -2.28
CA GLY A 119 -5.62 -4.20 -1.85
C GLY A 119 -4.57 -3.95 -0.76
N HIS A 120 -4.75 -4.59 0.40
CA HIS A 120 -3.86 -4.43 1.56
C HIS A 120 -2.98 -5.67 1.74
N VAL A 121 -1.70 -5.55 1.44
CA VAL A 121 -0.67 -6.59 1.64
C VAL A 121 -0.16 -6.55 3.07
N GLU A 122 0.09 -7.73 3.66
CA GLU A 122 0.46 -7.88 5.08
C GLU A 122 -0.65 -7.41 6.05
N ALA A 123 -1.91 -7.61 5.65
CA ALA A 123 -3.07 -7.21 6.43
C ALA A 123 -3.27 -8.09 7.66
N GLY A 124 -3.91 -7.54 8.70
CA GLY A 124 -4.41 -8.32 9.84
C GLY A 124 -3.42 -8.58 10.97
N LEU A 125 -2.21 -8.04 10.92
CA LEU A 125 -1.32 -8.03 12.09
C LEU A 125 -1.92 -7.14 13.18
N ARG A 126 -1.98 -7.62 14.44
CA ARG A 126 -2.56 -6.89 15.58
C ARG A 126 -1.78 -7.12 16.86
N THR A 127 -1.57 -6.07 17.59
CA THR A 127 -1.10 -6.11 19.00
C THR A 127 -2.25 -5.95 19.97
N TRP A 128 -3.37 -5.38 19.51
CA TRP A 128 -4.53 -4.99 20.34
C TRP A 128 -4.21 -3.90 21.37
N GLN A 129 -3.09 -3.21 21.19
CA GLN A 129 -2.63 -2.13 22.05
C GLN A 129 -2.55 -0.84 21.24
N LYS A 130 -3.53 0.03 21.38
CA LYS A 130 -3.72 1.25 20.58
C LYS A 130 -2.45 2.08 20.34
N TYR A 131 -1.54 2.12 21.29
CA TYR A 131 -0.33 2.93 21.25
C TYR A 131 0.97 2.10 21.12
N ASN A 132 0.85 0.80 20.78
CA ASN A 132 2.02 -0.07 20.67
C ASN A 132 1.86 -1.11 19.55
N PRO A 133 2.60 -0.94 18.44
CA PRO A 133 3.42 0.22 18.08
C PRO A 133 2.57 1.46 17.71
N PHE A 134 3.17 2.62 17.87
CA PHE A 134 2.52 3.90 17.53
C PHE A 134 3.29 4.57 16.38
N PRO A 135 2.63 5.01 15.31
CA PRO A 135 1.17 5.02 15.03
C PRO A 135 0.67 3.75 14.32
N GLU A 136 1.50 2.72 14.14
CA GLU A 136 1.30 1.60 13.21
C GLU A 136 0.07 0.77 13.55
N GLU A 137 -0.24 0.54 14.84
CA GLU A 137 -1.41 -0.28 15.20
C GLU A 137 -2.72 0.32 14.68
N ILE A 138 -2.90 1.62 14.83
CA ILE A 138 -4.11 2.29 14.33
C ILE A 138 -4.08 2.42 12.81
N ASN A 139 -2.93 2.71 12.21
CA ASN A 139 -2.82 2.75 10.75
C ASN A 139 -3.27 1.44 10.10
N ARG A 140 -2.83 0.27 10.63
CA ARG A 140 -3.20 -1.04 10.06
C ARG A 140 -4.68 -1.39 10.26
N ILE A 141 -5.28 -0.99 11.39
CA ILE A 141 -6.70 -1.17 11.65
C ILE A 141 -7.51 -0.34 10.64
N LEU A 142 -7.23 0.95 10.52
CA LEU A 142 -7.93 1.85 9.61
C LEU A 142 -7.74 1.43 8.14
N THR A 143 -6.52 1.04 7.75
CA THR A 143 -6.24 0.54 6.41
C THR A 143 -7.03 -0.73 6.10
N SER A 144 -7.19 -1.64 7.08
CA SER A 144 -8.01 -2.84 6.90
C SER A 144 -9.49 -2.50 6.64
N HIS A 145 -10.04 -1.48 7.28
CA HIS A 145 -11.42 -1.06 7.03
C HIS A 145 -11.61 -0.29 5.72
N LEU A 146 -10.54 0.28 5.15
CA LEU A 146 -10.54 0.90 3.82
C LEU A 146 -10.33 -0.13 2.70
N GLY A 147 -9.81 -1.33 3.03
CA GLY A 147 -9.44 -2.36 2.07
C GLY A 147 -10.63 -3.11 1.48
N ASP A 148 -10.55 -3.43 0.19
CA ASP A 148 -11.50 -4.29 -0.53
C ASP A 148 -10.98 -5.71 -0.67
N LEU A 149 -9.64 -5.90 -0.75
CA LEU A 149 -8.96 -7.19 -0.70
C LEU A 149 -7.84 -7.17 0.32
N HIS A 150 -7.71 -8.26 1.06
CA HIS A 150 -6.74 -8.39 2.14
C HIS A 150 -5.85 -9.61 1.92
N PHE A 151 -4.55 -9.41 2.04
CA PHE A 151 -3.54 -10.44 1.86
C PHE A 151 -2.75 -10.64 3.17
N PRO A 152 -3.35 -11.31 4.17
CA PRO A 152 -2.69 -11.59 5.45
C PRO A 152 -1.55 -12.60 5.27
N PRO A 153 -0.44 -12.47 6.03
CA PRO A 153 0.68 -13.40 5.95
C PRO A 153 0.41 -14.74 6.65
N THR A 154 -0.56 -14.81 7.55
CA THR A 154 -0.84 -15.99 8.37
C THR A 154 -2.35 -16.20 8.59
N GLU A 155 -2.73 -17.42 8.97
CA GLU A 155 -4.11 -17.71 9.39
C GLU A 155 -4.51 -16.92 10.65
N GLN A 156 -3.55 -16.62 11.54
CA GLN A 156 -3.83 -15.78 12.71
C GLN A 156 -4.20 -14.34 12.29
N ALA A 157 -3.46 -13.77 11.33
CA ALA A 157 -3.76 -12.45 10.80
C ALA A 157 -5.14 -12.41 10.09
N LYS A 158 -5.51 -13.47 9.37
CA LYS A 158 -6.85 -13.66 8.81
C LYS A 158 -7.93 -13.68 9.90
N LYS A 159 -7.72 -14.43 10.98
CA LYS A 159 -8.67 -14.48 12.11
C LYS A 159 -8.87 -13.09 12.74
N ASN A 160 -7.82 -12.30 12.85
CA ASN A 160 -7.91 -10.93 13.36
C ASN A 160 -8.82 -10.06 12.47
N LEU A 161 -8.66 -10.13 11.14
CA LEU A 161 -9.53 -9.41 10.19
C LEU A 161 -10.99 -9.83 10.32
N ILE A 162 -11.27 -11.13 10.41
CA ILE A 162 -12.64 -11.65 10.59
C ILE A 162 -13.24 -11.16 11.91
N ARG A 163 -12.45 -11.15 13.00
CA ARG A 163 -12.87 -10.62 14.31
C ARG A 163 -13.27 -9.14 14.23
N GLU A 164 -12.67 -8.36 13.35
CA GLU A 164 -13.01 -6.96 13.10
C GLU A 164 -14.15 -6.76 12.09
N GLY A 165 -14.79 -7.84 11.65
CA GLY A 165 -15.94 -7.78 10.76
C GLY A 165 -15.62 -7.73 9.27
N ILE A 166 -14.37 -7.98 8.86
CA ILE A 166 -14.00 -8.07 7.44
C ILE A 166 -14.56 -9.37 6.86
N ASP A 167 -15.24 -9.25 5.72
CA ASP A 167 -15.83 -10.39 5.00
C ASP A 167 -14.73 -11.42 4.62
N PRO A 168 -14.85 -12.68 5.05
CA PRO A 168 -13.90 -13.75 4.70
C PRO A 168 -13.66 -13.92 3.20
N LYS A 169 -14.63 -13.59 2.36
CA LYS A 169 -14.50 -13.65 0.89
C LYS A 169 -13.52 -12.62 0.33
N LYS A 170 -13.22 -11.58 1.07
CA LYS A 170 -12.24 -10.54 0.72
C LYS A 170 -10.83 -10.83 1.25
N ILE A 171 -10.61 -11.99 1.88
CA ILE A 171 -9.36 -12.32 2.57
C ILE A 171 -8.71 -13.54 1.91
N VAL A 172 -7.47 -13.37 1.43
CA VAL A 172 -6.67 -14.44 0.83
C VAL A 172 -5.34 -14.53 1.58
N VAL A 173 -5.09 -15.63 2.30
CA VAL A 173 -3.80 -15.85 2.98
C VAL A 173 -2.74 -16.15 1.94
N THR A 174 -1.70 -15.31 1.88
CA THR A 174 -0.65 -15.39 0.84
C THR A 174 0.74 -15.71 1.38
N GLY A 175 0.92 -15.73 2.68
CA GLY A 175 2.26 -15.73 3.27
C GLY A 175 2.87 -14.32 3.24
N ASN A 176 4.15 -14.23 3.61
CA ASN A 176 4.93 -13.00 3.55
C ASN A 176 5.77 -12.96 2.28
N THR A 177 5.91 -11.79 1.67
CA THR A 177 6.73 -11.54 0.46
C THR A 177 8.14 -11.10 0.81
#